data_25a79fec932e09ec4db5aeda22030995
#
_entry.id   25a79fec932e09ec4db5aeda22030995
#
_cell.length_a   1.000
_cell.length_b   1.000
_cell.length_c   1.000
_cell.angle_alpha   90.00
_cell.angle_beta   90.00
_cell.angle_gamma   90.00
#
_symmetry.space_group_name_H-M   'P 1'
#
loop_
_entity.id
_entity.type
_entity.pdbx_description
1 polymer ?
#
loop_
_entity_poly.entity_id
_entity_poly.type
_entity_poly.pdbx_seq_one_letter_code
_entity_poly.pdbx_strand_id
1 'polypeptide(L)'
;PISMEEHRAELSEAGIELEAAAYEAASLEIDLYSELFSPDKEQKEQSALMSFMVFNIADELVNARRAGIAFQRNDNSTVIIFMSSFQKEFHSAVAKTCLDIQKAIAVHVKMPVTIGIGSCVHSPEEISRSYEEAKAAVGYRYLLGEGRVIDTAVIREKQTDILTLEEPIDRVIMGIQSDDKRKIRDGLEEIGQMLAQTYQEKNKVYLYLQQVVVAVNGLMKTADLNSTSPFQSAELFIHNISEARTLSQMLEYLGGYCINTAEELKLQREGSGSRQALLALDYIEKNYGKAELNLQMVCDYLAISPSYFSTIFKNYTGETFVESLTRKRMEKAMELLAHTNMKNYEIAERVGFADPHYFSIAFKKATGKTPKEYARETRRL
;
A
#
# COMPACT_ATOMS: atom_id res chain seq x y z
N PRO A 1 -6.46 -46.74 -6.01
CA PRO A 1 -5.78 -46.14 -7.16
C PRO A 1 -5.92 -47.15 -8.31
N ILE A 2 -6.56 -46.69 -9.40
CA ILE A 2 -6.72 -47.46 -10.64
C ILE A 2 -5.30 -47.60 -11.23
N SER A 3 -4.96 -48.76 -11.78
CA SER A 3 -3.62 -48.97 -12.36
C SER A 3 -3.46 -48.21 -13.66
N MET A 4 -2.23 -47.88 -14.06
CA MET A 4 -1.98 -47.20 -15.34
C MET A 4 -2.42 -48.03 -16.55
N GLU A 5 -2.43 -49.33 -16.45
CA GLU A 5 -2.94 -50.23 -17.51
C GLU A 5 -4.47 -50.11 -17.65
N GLU A 6 -5.20 -49.95 -16.55
CA GLU A 6 -6.65 -49.73 -16.57
C GLU A 6 -6.98 -48.34 -17.18
N HIS A 7 -6.22 -47.28 -16.83
CA HIS A 7 -6.40 -45.97 -17.42
C HIS A 7 -6.10 -45.97 -18.94
N ARG A 8 -5.06 -46.67 -19.38
CA ARG A 8 -4.78 -46.84 -20.85
C ARG A 8 -5.92 -47.55 -21.57
N ALA A 9 -6.50 -48.57 -20.97
CA ALA A 9 -7.63 -49.28 -21.56
C ALA A 9 -8.85 -48.35 -21.70
N GLU A 10 -9.18 -47.58 -20.65
CA GLU A 10 -10.28 -46.60 -20.69
C GLU A 10 -10.08 -45.51 -21.74
N LEU A 11 -8.83 -44.97 -21.82
CA LEU A 11 -8.49 -43.97 -22.86
C LEU A 11 -8.56 -44.53 -24.26
N SER A 12 -8.11 -45.76 -24.47
CA SER A 12 -8.20 -46.44 -25.76
C SER A 12 -9.65 -46.71 -26.17
N GLU A 13 -10.51 -47.08 -25.25
CA GLU A 13 -11.98 -47.22 -25.46
C GLU A 13 -12.62 -45.87 -25.84
N ALA A 14 -12.10 -44.75 -25.30
CA ALA A 14 -12.50 -43.39 -25.67
C ALA A 14 -11.86 -42.88 -26.95
N GLY A 15 -11.06 -43.72 -27.67
CA GLY A 15 -10.38 -43.37 -28.91
C GLY A 15 -9.15 -42.47 -28.72
N ILE A 16 -8.61 -42.42 -27.49
CA ILE A 16 -7.42 -41.63 -27.17
C ILE A 16 -6.20 -42.56 -27.05
N GLU A 17 -5.32 -42.50 -28.01
CA GLU A 17 -4.05 -43.26 -27.99
C GLU A 17 -2.92 -42.35 -27.51
N LEU A 18 -2.32 -42.68 -26.35
CA LEU A 18 -1.17 -41.97 -25.76
C LEU A 18 0.15 -42.64 -26.18
N GLU A 19 0.35 -42.82 -27.49
CA GLU A 19 1.57 -43.39 -28.07
C GLU A 19 2.38 -42.31 -28.80
N ALA A 20 3.18 -41.55 -28.04
CA ALA A 20 4.05 -40.50 -28.57
C ALA A 20 5.42 -40.52 -27.88
N ALA A 21 6.42 -39.90 -28.51
CA ALA A 21 7.77 -39.75 -27.95
C ALA A 21 7.90 -38.52 -27.02
N ALA A 22 6.96 -37.58 -27.13
CA ALA A 22 6.94 -36.36 -26.32
C ALA A 22 5.51 -35.88 -26.09
N TYR A 23 5.28 -35.33 -24.93
CA TYR A 23 4.02 -34.73 -24.50
C TYR A 23 4.26 -33.37 -23.92
N GLU A 24 3.31 -32.46 -24.07
CA GLU A 24 3.35 -31.13 -23.47
C GLU A 24 1.94 -30.64 -23.21
N ALA A 25 1.67 -30.18 -21.99
CA ALA A 25 0.33 -29.71 -21.65
C ALA A 25 0.25 -28.18 -21.75
N ALA A 26 -0.91 -27.68 -22.16
CA ALA A 26 -1.26 -26.28 -22.05
C ALA A 26 -2.57 -26.11 -21.28
N SER A 27 -2.66 -25.07 -20.47
CA SER A 27 -3.87 -24.65 -19.76
C SER A 27 -4.33 -23.32 -20.35
N LEU A 28 -5.51 -23.29 -20.96
CA LEU A 28 -6.15 -22.10 -21.48
C LEU A 28 -7.24 -21.66 -20.49
N GLU A 29 -7.19 -20.43 -20.06
CA GLU A 29 -8.20 -19.82 -19.21
C GLU A 29 -8.76 -18.54 -19.83
N ILE A 30 -10.08 -18.37 -19.74
CA ILE A 30 -10.76 -17.14 -20.14
C ILE A 30 -10.50 -16.10 -19.05
N ASP A 31 -9.88 -14.99 -19.44
CA ASP A 31 -9.60 -13.89 -18.51
C ASP A 31 -10.91 -13.15 -18.17
N LEU A 32 -11.01 -12.63 -16.97
CA LEU A 32 -12.19 -11.87 -16.51
C LEU A 32 -13.51 -12.66 -16.46
N TYR A 33 -13.45 -14.00 -16.53
CA TYR A 33 -14.65 -14.82 -16.60
C TYR A 33 -15.68 -14.51 -15.49
N SER A 34 -15.23 -14.41 -14.24
CA SER A 34 -16.10 -14.12 -13.09
C SER A 34 -16.72 -12.72 -13.08
N GLU A 35 -16.20 -11.78 -13.87
CA GLU A 35 -16.72 -10.41 -13.97
C GLU A 35 -17.64 -10.25 -15.18
N LEU A 36 -17.30 -10.93 -16.25
CA LEU A 36 -18.10 -10.90 -17.46
C LEU A 36 -19.42 -11.64 -17.27
N PHE A 37 -19.47 -12.59 -16.34
CA PHE A 37 -20.60 -13.47 -16.14
C PHE A 37 -21.04 -13.51 -14.66
N SER A 38 -22.08 -12.74 -14.36
CA SER A 38 -22.77 -12.77 -13.06
C SER A 38 -23.55 -14.08 -12.87
N PRO A 39 -23.89 -14.49 -11.64
CA PRO A 39 -24.64 -15.71 -11.35
C PRO A 39 -26.09 -15.75 -11.88
N ASP A 40 -26.56 -14.71 -12.55
CA ASP A 40 -27.90 -14.63 -13.14
C ASP A 40 -28.09 -15.64 -14.31
N LYS A 41 -29.31 -16.16 -14.44
CA LYS A 41 -29.61 -17.29 -15.34
C LYS A 41 -29.36 -16.99 -16.82
N GLU A 42 -29.65 -15.80 -17.28
CA GLU A 42 -29.40 -15.35 -18.68
C GLU A 42 -27.91 -15.25 -18.98
N GLN A 43 -27.11 -14.80 -18.03
CA GLN A 43 -25.65 -14.71 -18.16
C GLN A 43 -24.95 -16.07 -18.09
N LYS A 44 -25.55 -17.08 -17.40
CA LYS A 44 -25.04 -18.45 -17.41
C LYS A 44 -25.13 -19.12 -18.77
N GLU A 45 -26.22 -18.92 -19.51
CA GLU A 45 -26.36 -19.46 -20.86
C GLU A 45 -25.35 -18.79 -21.83
N GLN A 46 -25.15 -17.49 -21.67
CA GLN A 46 -24.18 -16.75 -22.47
C GLN A 46 -22.73 -17.17 -22.13
N SER A 47 -22.42 -17.37 -20.86
CA SER A 47 -21.10 -17.86 -20.42
C SER A 47 -20.78 -19.25 -20.97
N ALA A 48 -21.75 -20.18 -20.90
CA ALA A 48 -21.60 -21.53 -21.43
C ALA A 48 -21.37 -21.52 -22.97
N LEU A 49 -22.08 -20.64 -23.70
CA LEU A 49 -21.89 -20.48 -25.15
C LEU A 49 -20.48 -19.96 -25.47
N MET A 50 -20.01 -18.95 -24.74
CA MET A 50 -18.67 -18.38 -24.93
C MET A 50 -17.58 -19.40 -24.61
N SER A 51 -17.71 -20.12 -23.50
CA SER A 51 -16.81 -21.21 -23.12
C SER A 51 -16.75 -22.30 -24.17
N PHE A 52 -17.90 -22.67 -24.71
CA PHE A 52 -17.99 -23.63 -25.81
C PHE A 52 -17.33 -23.14 -27.10
N MET A 53 -17.50 -21.86 -27.46
CA MET A 53 -16.83 -21.27 -28.61
C MET A 53 -15.30 -21.26 -28.44
N VAL A 54 -14.80 -20.90 -27.26
CA VAL A 54 -13.37 -20.90 -26.94
C VAL A 54 -12.80 -22.32 -27.06
N PHE A 55 -13.49 -23.30 -26.46
CA PHE A 55 -13.12 -24.72 -26.56
C PHE A 55 -13.09 -25.20 -28.02
N ASN A 56 -14.14 -24.94 -28.81
CA ASN A 56 -14.23 -25.41 -30.16
C ASN A 56 -13.10 -24.84 -31.06
N ILE A 57 -12.74 -23.56 -30.92
CA ILE A 57 -11.63 -22.97 -31.65
C ILE A 57 -10.31 -23.66 -31.26
N ALA A 58 -10.09 -23.93 -30.00
CA ALA A 58 -8.89 -24.62 -29.53
C ALA A 58 -8.85 -26.06 -30.10
N ASP A 59 -9.93 -26.81 -29.96
CA ASP A 59 -10.05 -28.19 -30.44
C ASP A 59 -9.88 -28.31 -31.97
N GLU A 60 -10.54 -27.41 -32.72
CA GLU A 60 -10.43 -27.39 -34.19
C GLU A 60 -8.98 -27.14 -34.63
N LEU A 61 -8.28 -26.20 -34.05
CA LEU A 61 -6.88 -25.88 -34.38
C LEU A 61 -5.92 -27.00 -33.98
N VAL A 62 -6.14 -27.66 -32.87
CA VAL A 62 -5.36 -28.81 -32.41
C VAL A 62 -5.58 -30.00 -33.32
N ASN A 63 -6.83 -30.32 -33.66
CA ASN A 63 -7.20 -31.43 -34.51
C ASN A 63 -6.74 -31.21 -35.99
N ALA A 64 -6.91 -30.01 -36.54
CA ALA A 64 -6.45 -29.68 -37.89
C ALA A 64 -4.94 -29.89 -38.08
N ARG A 65 -4.18 -29.71 -37.02
CA ARG A 65 -2.72 -29.92 -36.99
C ARG A 65 -2.31 -31.33 -36.58
N ARG A 66 -3.25 -32.15 -36.16
CA ARG A 66 -2.98 -33.46 -35.54
C ARG A 66 -1.97 -33.32 -34.38
N ALA A 67 -2.10 -32.25 -33.60
CA ALA A 67 -1.11 -31.88 -32.63
C ALA A 67 -1.37 -32.49 -31.24
N GLY A 68 -2.57 -33.06 -31.01
CA GLY A 68 -2.93 -33.59 -29.70
C GLY A 68 -4.44 -33.62 -29.49
N ILE A 69 -4.87 -33.49 -28.25
CA ILE A 69 -6.29 -33.49 -27.83
C ILE A 69 -6.57 -32.25 -26.96
N ALA A 70 -7.79 -31.72 -27.07
CA ALA A 70 -8.30 -30.67 -26.22
C ALA A 70 -9.54 -31.16 -25.49
N PHE A 71 -9.71 -30.73 -24.24
CA PHE A 71 -10.92 -31.00 -23.47
C PHE A 71 -11.24 -29.86 -22.50
N GLN A 72 -12.52 -29.61 -22.32
CA GLN A 72 -13.00 -28.61 -21.38
C GLN A 72 -12.97 -29.17 -19.96
N ARG A 73 -12.29 -28.49 -19.04
CA ARG A 73 -12.20 -28.88 -17.65
C ARG A 73 -13.35 -28.30 -16.82
N ASN A 74 -13.68 -27.06 -17.06
CA ASN A 74 -14.80 -26.32 -16.49
C ASN A 74 -15.18 -25.16 -17.41
N ASP A 75 -16.15 -24.33 -17.01
CA ASP A 75 -16.70 -23.28 -17.85
C ASP A 75 -15.67 -22.19 -18.27
N ASN A 76 -14.56 -22.01 -17.55
CA ASN A 76 -13.55 -21.02 -17.90
C ASN A 76 -12.21 -21.61 -18.35
N SER A 77 -12.05 -22.93 -18.37
CA SER A 77 -10.74 -23.57 -18.57
C SER A 77 -10.80 -24.73 -19.54
N THR A 78 -9.92 -24.69 -20.55
CA THR A 78 -9.66 -25.77 -21.50
C THR A 78 -8.24 -26.28 -21.29
N VAL A 79 -8.07 -27.60 -21.28
CA VAL A 79 -6.78 -28.27 -21.23
C VAL A 79 -6.46 -28.83 -22.59
N ILE A 80 -5.22 -28.65 -23.02
CA ILE A 80 -4.71 -29.21 -24.28
C ILE A 80 -3.51 -30.08 -23.94
N ILE A 81 -3.53 -31.30 -24.41
CA ILE A 81 -2.38 -32.22 -24.36
C ILE A 81 -1.83 -32.36 -25.74
N PHE A 82 -0.69 -31.76 -26.01
CA PHE A 82 0.05 -31.89 -27.22
C PHE A 82 0.87 -33.17 -27.21
N MET A 83 0.97 -33.83 -28.40
CA MET A 83 1.67 -35.09 -28.56
C MET A 83 2.46 -35.10 -29.84
N SER A 84 3.68 -35.65 -29.83
CA SER A 84 4.48 -35.79 -31.04
C SER A 84 5.37 -37.05 -31.01
N SER A 85 5.50 -37.69 -32.13
CA SER A 85 6.49 -38.76 -32.31
C SER A 85 7.92 -38.22 -32.53
N PHE A 86 8.07 -36.89 -32.70
CA PHE A 86 9.35 -36.23 -32.93
C PHE A 86 9.60 -35.18 -31.82
N GLN A 87 10.76 -35.21 -31.21
CA GLN A 87 11.12 -34.25 -30.15
C GLN A 87 11.66 -32.93 -30.71
N LYS A 88 12.32 -32.96 -31.85
CA LYS A 88 12.94 -31.78 -32.43
C LYS A 88 11.85 -30.76 -32.86
N GLU A 89 11.98 -29.52 -32.37
CA GLU A 89 11.06 -28.42 -32.63
C GLU A 89 9.64 -28.59 -32.05
N PHE A 90 9.37 -29.64 -31.23
CA PHE A 90 8.05 -29.91 -30.70
C PHE A 90 7.54 -28.75 -29.82
N HIS A 91 8.31 -28.30 -28.85
CA HIS A 91 7.98 -27.15 -27.99
C HIS A 91 7.69 -25.89 -28.80
N SER A 92 8.50 -25.61 -29.82
CA SER A 92 8.26 -24.44 -30.70
C SER A 92 6.94 -24.57 -31.51
N ALA A 93 6.58 -25.77 -31.92
CA ALA A 93 5.30 -26.02 -32.59
C ALA A 93 4.11 -25.87 -31.65
N VAL A 94 4.25 -26.31 -30.37
CA VAL A 94 3.27 -26.11 -29.30
C VAL A 94 3.06 -24.63 -29.07
N ALA A 95 4.14 -23.88 -28.82
CA ALA A 95 4.07 -22.43 -28.58
C ALA A 95 3.40 -21.68 -29.73
N LYS A 96 3.74 -22.02 -30.97
CA LYS A 96 3.11 -21.46 -32.16
C LYS A 96 1.62 -21.79 -32.22
N THR A 97 1.22 -23.02 -31.90
CA THR A 97 -0.19 -23.44 -31.91
C THR A 97 -0.97 -22.69 -30.84
N CYS A 98 -0.44 -22.54 -29.64
CA CYS A 98 -1.06 -21.76 -28.57
C CYS A 98 -1.23 -20.27 -28.96
N LEU A 99 -0.23 -19.66 -29.61
CA LEU A 99 -0.34 -18.30 -30.14
C LEU A 99 -1.43 -18.16 -31.22
N ASP A 100 -1.57 -19.12 -32.08
CA ASP A 100 -2.61 -19.11 -33.15
C ASP A 100 -4.00 -19.29 -32.50
N ILE A 101 -4.16 -20.19 -31.52
CA ILE A 101 -5.39 -20.35 -30.73
C ILE A 101 -5.77 -19.03 -30.05
N GLN A 102 -4.85 -18.42 -29.34
CA GLN A 102 -5.07 -17.15 -28.63
C GLN A 102 -5.53 -16.05 -29.61
N LYS A 103 -4.87 -15.91 -30.77
CA LYS A 103 -5.24 -14.93 -31.79
C LYS A 103 -6.61 -15.22 -32.40
N ALA A 104 -6.92 -16.48 -32.71
CA ALA A 104 -8.21 -16.87 -33.26
C ALA A 104 -9.35 -16.56 -32.32
N ILE A 105 -9.20 -16.85 -31.03
CA ILE A 105 -10.18 -16.52 -30.00
C ILE A 105 -10.35 -15.00 -29.85
N ALA A 106 -9.26 -14.24 -29.83
CA ALA A 106 -9.30 -12.78 -29.75
C ALA A 106 -10.05 -12.15 -30.94
N VAL A 107 -9.93 -12.71 -32.12
CA VAL A 107 -10.60 -12.23 -33.35
C VAL A 107 -12.08 -12.64 -33.42
N HIS A 108 -12.38 -13.90 -33.12
CA HIS A 108 -13.72 -14.47 -33.38
C HIS A 108 -14.64 -14.37 -32.17
N VAL A 109 -14.12 -14.55 -30.97
CA VAL A 109 -14.90 -14.48 -29.70
C VAL A 109 -14.77 -13.11 -29.05
N LYS A 110 -13.72 -12.36 -29.35
CA LYS A 110 -13.38 -11.05 -28.76
C LYS A 110 -13.22 -11.08 -27.24
N MET A 111 -12.75 -12.20 -26.74
CA MET A 111 -12.44 -12.38 -25.31
C MET A 111 -10.94 -12.56 -25.13
N PRO A 112 -10.34 -11.96 -24.09
CA PRO A 112 -8.98 -12.24 -23.73
C PRO A 112 -8.89 -13.64 -23.11
N VAL A 113 -7.91 -14.42 -23.55
CA VAL A 113 -7.59 -15.73 -22.99
C VAL A 113 -6.09 -15.81 -22.71
N THR A 114 -5.75 -16.31 -21.55
CA THR A 114 -4.35 -16.59 -21.19
C THR A 114 -4.10 -18.08 -21.31
N ILE A 115 -3.00 -18.44 -21.98
CA ILE A 115 -2.59 -19.82 -22.19
C ILE A 115 -1.24 -20.03 -21.53
N GLY A 116 -1.18 -20.91 -20.53
CA GLY A 116 0.07 -21.37 -19.95
C GLY A 116 0.56 -22.63 -20.67
N ILE A 117 1.87 -22.73 -20.91
CA ILE A 117 2.54 -23.89 -21.50
C ILE A 117 3.43 -24.51 -20.43
N GLY A 118 3.28 -25.84 -20.20
CA GLY A 118 4.10 -26.61 -19.29
C GLY A 118 5.42 -27.06 -19.92
N SER A 119 6.19 -27.90 -19.20
CA SER A 119 7.38 -28.49 -19.79
C SER A 119 7.07 -29.67 -20.71
N CYS A 120 7.92 -29.87 -21.71
CA CYS A 120 7.93 -31.08 -22.51
C CYS A 120 8.34 -32.28 -21.62
N VAL A 121 7.59 -33.36 -21.68
CA VAL A 121 7.81 -34.61 -20.95
C VAL A 121 7.80 -35.81 -21.91
N HIS A 122 8.35 -36.93 -21.47
CA HIS A 122 8.61 -38.06 -22.37
C HIS A 122 7.80 -39.31 -22.00
N SER A 123 6.98 -39.23 -20.98
CA SER A 123 6.10 -40.33 -20.61
C SER A 123 4.68 -39.82 -20.28
N PRO A 124 3.63 -40.61 -20.52
CA PRO A 124 2.26 -40.23 -20.17
C PRO A 124 2.06 -39.94 -18.69
N GLU A 125 2.83 -40.60 -17.81
CA GLU A 125 2.80 -40.44 -16.34
C GLU A 125 3.22 -39.03 -15.92
N GLU A 126 4.03 -38.36 -16.72
CA GLU A 126 4.52 -37.01 -16.45
C GLU A 126 3.62 -35.89 -16.98
N ILE A 127 2.56 -36.23 -17.76
CA ILE A 127 1.62 -35.23 -18.32
C ILE A 127 0.99 -34.38 -17.21
N SER A 128 0.66 -34.99 -16.06
CA SER A 128 0.13 -34.29 -14.90
C SER A 128 1.09 -33.18 -14.40
N ARG A 129 2.40 -33.46 -14.38
CA ARG A 129 3.40 -32.45 -14.01
C ARG A 129 3.42 -31.29 -15.02
N SER A 130 3.45 -31.60 -16.31
CA SER A 130 3.41 -30.59 -17.38
C SER A 130 2.14 -29.72 -17.27
N TYR A 131 1.00 -30.34 -16.95
CA TYR A 131 -0.25 -29.63 -16.75
C TYR A 131 -0.24 -28.69 -15.53
N GLU A 132 0.25 -29.14 -14.36
CA GLU A 132 0.34 -28.29 -13.17
C GLU A 132 1.30 -27.11 -13.42
N GLU A 133 2.38 -27.29 -14.17
CA GLU A 133 3.27 -26.23 -14.61
C GLU A 133 2.58 -25.26 -15.57
N ALA A 134 1.81 -25.75 -16.53
CA ALA A 134 1.02 -24.93 -17.45
C ALA A 134 -0.01 -24.09 -16.71
N LYS A 135 -0.71 -24.69 -15.75
CA LYS A 135 -1.68 -24.00 -14.89
C LYS A 135 -1.01 -22.95 -14.01
N ALA A 136 0.16 -23.25 -13.43
CA ALA A 136 0.95 -22.27 -12.70
C ALA A 136 1.39 -21.10 -13.58
N ALA A 137 1.77 -21.37 -14.85
CA ALA A 137 2.15 -20.33 -15.80
C ALA A 137 1.01 -19.34 -16.09
N VAL A 138 -0.25 -19.79 -16.18
CA VAL A 138 -1.42 -18.90 -16.31
C VAL A 138 -1.49 -17.92 -15.13
N GLY A 139 -1.11 -18.36 -13.92
CA GLY A 139 -1.08 -17.52 -12.73
C GLY A 139 -0.21 -16.27 -12.86
N TYR A 140 0.81 -16.28 -13.73
CA TYR A 140 1.69 -15.12 -13.97
C TYR A 140 1.06 -14.00 -14.81
N ARG A 141 -0.18 -14.14 -15.24
CA ARG A 141 -0.93 -13.04 -15.88
C ARG A 141 -1.02 -11.78 -15.02
N TYR A 142 -0.95 -11.92 -13.67
CA TYR A 142 -0.91 -10.78 -12.75
C TYR A 142 0.30 -9.87 -12.97
N LEU A 143 1.41 -10.45 -13.47
CA LEU A 143 2.68 -9.76 -13.75
C LEU A 143 2.82 -9.39 -15.24
N LEU A 144 2.48 -10.32 -16.12
CA LEU A 144 2.71 -10.20 -17.57
C LEU A 144 1.53 -9.58 -18.33
N GLY A 145 0.37 -9.49 -17.69
CA GLY A 145 -0.89 -9.05 -18.30
C GLY A 145 -1.72 -10.22 -18.85
N GLU A 146 -2.99 -9.95 -19.04
CA GLU A 146 -3.99 -10.87 -19.59
C GLU A 146 -3.85 -11.03 -21.11
N GLY A 147 -4.50 -12.06 -21.70
CA GLY A 147 -4.53 -12.28 -23.12
C GLY A 147 -3.19 -12.70 -23.72
N ARG A 148 -2.42 -13.50 -23.01
CA ARG A 148 -1.06 -13.90 -23.41
C ARG A 148 -0.84 -15.40 -23.40
N VAL A 149 0.15 -15.83 -24.17
CA VAL A 149 0.75 -17.17 -24.04
C VAL A 149 1.97 -17.05 -23.14
N ILE A 150 1.98 -17.82 -22.05
CA ILE A 150 3.00 -17.77 -20.99
C ILE A 150 3.67 -19.13 -20.90
N ASP A 151 4.96 -19.16 -21.14
CA ASP A 151 5.77 -20.38 -21.15
C ASP A 151 6.49 -20.56 -19.81
N THR A 152 6.33 -21.72 -19.21
CA THR A 152 7.00 -22.10 -17.96
C THR A 152 8.54 -22.04 -18.08
N ALA A 153 9.11 -22.33 -19.25
CA ALA A 153 10.56 -22.28 -19.46
C ALA A 153 11.09 -20.84 -19.25
N VAL A 154 10.38 -19.82 -19.77
CA VAL A 154 10.75 -18.41 -19.60
C VAL A 154 10.64 -17.98 -18.14
N ILE A 155 9.63 -18.47 -17.42
CA ILE A 155 9.46 -18.17 -16.00
C ILE A 155 10.63 -18.73 -15.19
N ARG A 156 10.97 -20.00 -15.39
CA ARG A 156 12.06 -20.67 -14.67
C ARG A 156 13.42 -20.02 -14.87
N GLU A 157 13.70 -19.55 -16.08
CA GLU A 157 14.97 -18.86 -16.40
C GLU A 157 15.11 -17.55 -15.61
N LYS A 158 14.01 -16.87 -15.34
CA LYS A 158 13.98 -15.55 -14.68
C LYS A 158 13.70 -15.61 -13.19
N GLN A 159 13.17 -16.72 -12.69
CA GLN A 159 12.81 -16.86 -11.28
C GLN A 159 14.05 -16.93 -10.41
N THR A 160 14.13 -16.04 -9.40
CA THR A 160 15.17 -16.05 -8.37
C THR A 160 14.56 -16.35 -7.01
N ASP A 161 15.28 -17.13 -6.18
CA ASP A 161 14.73 -17.66 -4.92
C ASP A 161 14.70 -16.67 -3.76
N ILE A 162 15.57 -15.67 -3.75
CA ILE A 162 15.73 -14.75 -2.62
C ILE A 162 15.56 -13.31 -3.07
N LEU A 163 14.59 -12.62 -2.45
CA LEU A 163 14.35 -11.20 -2.62
C LEU A 163 14.40 -10.52 -1.25
N THR A 164 15.29 -9.56 -1.08
CA THR A 164 15.40 -8.75 0.13
C THR A 164 14.82 -7.37 -0.13
N LEU A 165 13.81 -6.99 0.64
CA LEU A 165 13.09 -5.71 0.49
C LEU A 165 13.38 -4.71 1.62
N GLU A 166 14.43 -4.92 2.43
CA GLU A 166 14.73 -4.09 3.60
C GLU A 166 14.93 -2.62 3.23
N GLU A 167 15.84 -2.31 2.30
CA GLU A 167 16.13 -0.93 1.89
C GLU A 167 14.92 -0.17 1.31
N PRO A 168 14.15 -0.73 0.33
CA PRO A 168 12.97 -0.05 -0.17
C PRO A 168 11.85 0.07 0.87
N ILE A 169 11.70 -0.90 1.79
CA ILE A 169 10.75 -0.79 2.91
C ILE A 169 11.16 0.36 3.84
N ASP A 170 12.43 0.47 4.21
CA ASP A 170 12.93 1.58 5.03
C ASP A 170 12.67 2.94 4.37
N ARG A 171 12.81 3.02 3.06
CA ARG A 171 12.48 4.25 2.30
C ARG A 171 11.01 4.60 2.40
N VAL A 172 10.11 3.62 2.29
CA VAL A 172 8.67 3.82 2.48
C VAL A 172 8.38 4.31 3.91
N ILE A 173 8.97 3.69 4.93
CA ILE A 173 8.82 4.07 6.34
C ILE A 173 9.31 5.50 6.59
N MET A 174 10.49 5.87 6.07
CA MET A 174 10.99 7.24 6.15
C MET A 174 10.05 8.24 5.45
N GLY A 175 9.46 7.86 4.32
CA GLY A 175 8.47 8.67 3.62
C GLY A 175 7.21 8.89 4.47
N ILE A 176 6.69 7.85 5.11
CA ILE A 176 5.55 7.94 6.03
C ILE A 176 5.87 8.83 7.23
N GLN A 177 7.05 8.67 7.84
CA GLN A 177 7.48 9.45 8.98
C GLN A 177 7.65 10.95 8.67
N SER A 178 8.08 11.29 7.46
CA SER A 178 8.31 12.67 7.02
C SER A 178 7.14 13.31 6.26
N ASP A 179 6.01 12.60 6.09
CA ASP A 179 4.88 12.99 5.24
C ASP A 179 5.33 13.30 3.79
N ASP A 180 6.32 12.54 3.30
CA ASP A 180 6.87 12.71 1.96
C ASP A 180 6.30 11.65 1.00
N LYS A 181 5.21 12.03 0.30
CA LYS A 181 4.51 11.14 -0.65
C LYS A 181 5.40 10.69 -1.82
N ARG A 182 6.46 11.42 -2.15
CA ARG A 182 7.40 11.02 -3.21
C ARG A 182 8.25 9.84 -2.74
N LYS A 183 8.84 9.94 -1.55
CA LYS A 183 9.62 8.84 -0.98
C LYS A 183 8.81 7.56 -0.82
N ILE A 184 7.55 7.68 -0.40
CA ILE A 184 6.64 6.52 -0.32
C ILE A 184 6.49 5.88 -1.70
N ARG A 185 6.21 6.69 -2.74
CA ARG A 185 6.01 6.21 -4.11
C ARG A 185 7.28 5.58 -4.68
N ASP A 186 8.43 6.25 -4.53
CA ASP A 186 9.73 5.77 -5.04
C ASP A 186 10.09 4.41 -4.41
N GLY A 187 9.88 4.24 -3.09
CA GLY A 187 10.10 2.96 -2.41
C GLY A 187 9.18 1.85 -2.89
N LEU A 188 7.89 2.15 -3.11
CA LEU A 188 6.93 1.17 -3.63
C LEU A 188 7.19 0.83 -5.11
N GLU A 189 7.62 1.79 -5.91
CA GLU A 189 8.01 1.55 -7.30
C GLU A 189 9.23 0.63 -7.39
N GLU A 190 10.23 0.84 -6.53
CA GLU A 190 11.39 -0.03 -6.42
C GLU A 190 11.00 -1.46 -6.01
N ILE A 191 10.13 -1.62 -5.00
CA ILE A 191 9.56 -2.92 -4.62
C ILE A 191 8.88 -3.58 -5.83
N GLY A 192 8.07 -2.84 -6.57
CA GLY A 192 7.38 -3.32 -7.76
C GLY A 192 8.34 -3.79 -8.85
N GLN A 193 9.40 -3.03 -9.12
CA GLN A 193 10.43 -3.39 -10.10
C GLN A 193 11.18 -4.67 -9.70
N MET A 194 11.56 -4.79 -8.42
CA MET A 194 12.23 -5.98 -7.90
C MET A 194 11.34 -7.23 -8.01
N LEU A 195 10.07 -7.12 -7.62
CA LEU A 195 9.09 -8.21 -7.74
C LEU A 195 8.85 -8.61 -9.21
N ALA A 196 8.77 -7.63 -10.12
CA ALA A 196 8.57 -7.87 -11.54
C ALA A 196 9.77 -8.57 -12.19
N GLN A 197 10.98 -8.21 -11.80
CA GLN A 197 12.22 -8.79 -12.37
C GLN A 197 12.47 -10.22 -11.90
N THR A 198 11.99 -10.59 -10.72
CA THR A 198 12.26 -11.90 -10.10
C THR A 198 11.21 -12.96 -10.39
N TYR A 199 10.16 -12.64 -11.13
CA TYR A 199 9.09 -13.57 -11.53
C TYR A 199 8.60 -14.45 -10.38
N GLN A 200 8.28 -13.83 -9.23
CA GLN A 200 7.73 -14.55 -8.08
C GLN A 200 6.30 -15.02 -8.35
N GLU A 201 5.89 -16.10 -7.71
CA GLU A 201 4.49 -16.52 -7.70
C GLU A 201 3.60 -15.51 -6.97
N LYS A 202 2.34 -15.33 -7.43
CA LYS A 202 1.40 -14.36 -6.85
C LYS A 202 1.30 -14.48 -5.33
N ASN A 203 1.26 -15.69 -4.79
CA ASN A 203 1.20 -15.93 -3.34
C ASN A 203 2.47 -15.46 -2.61
N LYS A 204 3.65 -15.64 -3.21
CA LYS A 204 4.91 -15.11 -2.64
C LYS A 204 4.94 -13.58 -2.68
N VAL A 205 4.41 -12.98 -3.75
CA VAL A 205 4.27 -11.51 -3.82
C VAL A 205 3.41 -10.99 -2.68
N TYR A 206 2.29 -11.65 -2.35
CA TYR A 206 1.50 -11.27 -1.17
C TYR A 206 2.31 -11.27 0.12
N LEU A 207 3.15 -12.28 0.34
CA LEU A 207 4.00 -12.35 1.53
C LEU A 207 5.03 -11.21 1.57
N TYR A 208 5.61 -10.83 0.43
CA TYR A 208 6.52 -9.69 0.35
C TYR A 208 5.81 -8.36 0.64
N LEU A 209 4.62 -8.13 0.07
CA LEU A 209 3.85 -6.92 0.33
C LEU A 209 3.35 -6.85 1.78
N GLN A 210 3.05 -7.99 2.41
CA GLN A 210 2.72 -8.05 3.84
C GLN A 210 3.87 -7.60 4.74
N GLN A 211 5.15 -7.77 4.35
CA GLN A 211 6.28 -7.26 5.12
C GLN A 211 6.21 -5.72 5.25
N VAL A 212 5.81 -5.02 4.17
CA VAL A 212 5.59 -3.56 4.20
C VAL A 212 4.50 -3.21 5.21
N VAL A 213 3.37 -3.92 5.17
CA VAL A 213 2.24 -3.69 6.11
C VAL A 213 2.67 -3.91 7.56
N VAL A 214 3.45 -4.95 7.83
CA VAL A 214 3.97 -5.24 9.18
C VAL A 214 4.89 -4.11 9.66
N ALA A 215 5.78 -3.61 8.78
CA ALA A 215 6.67 -2.51 9.10
C ALA A 215 5.89 -1.21 9.40
N VAL A 216 4.88 -0.88 8.59
CA VAL A 216 3.99 0.27 8.78
C VAL A 216 3.20 0.14 10.09
N ASN A 217 2.64 -1.03 10.40
CA ASN A 217 1.95 -1.28 11.67
C ASN A 217 2.88 -1.17 12.87
N GLY A 218 4.15 -1.58 12.74
CA GLY A 218 5.19 -1.38 13.75
C GLY A 218 5.40 0.10 14.07
N LEU A 219 5.47 0.94 13.04
CA LEU A 219 5.58 2.39 13.18
C LEU A 219 4.38 3.00 13.93
N MET A 220 3.16 2.56 13.62
CA MET A 220 1.95 3.06 14.28
C MET A 220 1.87 2.71 15.76
N LYS A 221 2.31 1.50 16.14
CA LYS A 221 2.39 1.10 17.56
C LYS A 221 3.34 1.97 18.36
N THR A 222 4.48 2.34 17.78
CA THR A 222 5.46 3.22 18.46
C THR A 222 4.95 4.65 18.62
N ALA A 223 4.00 5.08 17.81
CA ALA A 223 3.37 6.40 17.88
C ALA A 223 2.17 6.47 18.84
N ASP A 224 1.89 5.40 19.61
CA ASP A 224 0.74 5.28 20.52
C ASP A 224 -0.63 5.50 19.86
N LEU A 225 -0.69 5.15 18.56
CA LEU A 225 -1.92 5.18 17.75
C LEU A 225 -2.77 3.95 18.09
N ASN A 226 -3.42 3.95 19.24
CA ASN A 226 -4.42 2.95 19.63
C ASN A 226 -5.81 3.22 19.01
N SER A 227 -5.87 4.00 17.92
CA SER A 227 -7.13 4.22 17.20
C SER A 227 -7.53 2.96 16.43
N THR A 228 -8.80 2.67 16.39
CA THR A 228 -9.43 1.55 15.65
C THR A 228 -9.18 1.59 14.13
N SER A 229 -8.76 2.72 13.60
CA SER A 229 -8.55 3.01 12.19
C SER A 229 -7.44 2.19 11.50
N PRO A 230 -6.24 1.96 12.09
CA PRO A 230 -5.15 1.25 11.39
C PRO A 230 -5.47 -0.22 11.10
N PHE A 231 -6.16 -0.90 12.02
CA PHE A 231 -6.54 -2.31 11.80
C PHE A 231 -7.61 -2.44 10.73
N GLN A 232 -8.59 -1.54 10.67
CA GLN A 232 -9.59 -1.51 9.60
C GLN A 232 -8.96 -1.22 8.24
N SER A 233 -7.99 -0.30 8.19
CA SER A 233 -7.24 0.00 6.97
C SER A 233 -6.39 -1.19 6.50
N ALA A 234 -5.78 -1.94 7.42
CA ALA A 234 -5.00 -3.14 7.12
C ALA A 234 -5.90 -4.30 6.65
N GLU A 235 -7.06 -4.52 7.28
CA GLU A 235 -8.04 -5.52 6.83
C GLU A 235 -8.58 -5.20 5.45
N LEU A 236 -8.94 -3.95 5.18
CA LEU A 236 -9.38 -3.49 3.87
C LEU A 236 -8.28 -3.66 2.83
N PHE A 237 -7.02 -3.37 3.18
CA PHE A 237 -5.87 -3.62 2.31
C PHE A 237 -5.74 -5.10 1.97
N ILE A 238 -5.79 -6.00 2.97
CA ILE A 238 -5.67 -7.45 2.75
C ILE A 238 -6.80 -7.94 1.84
N HIS A 239 -8.03 -7.46 2.05
CA HIS A 239 -9.15 -7.78 1.17
C HIS A 239 -8.92 -7.30 -0.26
N ASN A 240 -8.57 -6.03 -0.45
CA ASN A 240 -8.36 -5.44 -1.77
C ASN A 240 -7.19 -6.09 -2.52
N ILE A 241 -6.11 -6.44 -1.84
CA ILE A 241 -4.95 -7.09 -2.47
C ILE A 241 -5.27 -8.51 -2.93
N SER A 242 -6.17 -9.23 -2.24
CA SER A 242 -6.62 -10.57 -2.65
C SER A 242 -7.41 -10.51 -3.96
N GLU A 243 -8.19 -9.46 -4.15
CA GLU A 243 -8.98 -9.19 -5.35
C GLU A 243 -8.16 -8.56 -6.49
N ALA A 244 -6.97 -8.02 -6.18
CA ALA A 244 -6.12 -7.38 -7.18
C ALA A 244 -5.64 -8.37 -8.25
N ARG A 245 -5.74 -7.98 -9.50
CA ARG A 245 -5.40 -8.81 -10.65
C ARG A 245 -4.00 -8.61 -11.15
N THR A 246 -3.48 -7.40 -10.98
CA THR A 246 -2.15 -7.01 -11.45
C THR A 246 -1.27 -6.57 -10.30
N LEU A 247 0.03 -6.72 -10.47
CA LEU A 247 1.02 -6.20 -9.53
C LEU A 247 0.86 -4.69 -9.33
N SER A 248 0.54 -3.95 -10.40
CA SER A 248 0.30 -2.50 -10.31
C SER A 248 -0.87 -2.15 -9.41
N GLN A 249 -2.00 -2.88 -9.50
CA GLN A 249 -3.14 -2.70 -8.59
C GLN A 249 -2.79 -3.03 -7.14
N MET A 250 -2.00 -4.09 -6.89
CA MET A 250 -1.53 -4.43 -5.55
C MET A 250 -0.71 -3.30 -4.94
N LEU A 251 0.21 -2.72 -5.73
CA LEU A 251 1.05 -1.60 -5.30
C LEU A 251 0.26 -0.30 -5.11
N GLU A 252 -0.77 -0.07 -5.92
CA GLU A 252 -1.68 1.08 -5.76
C GLU A 252 -2.44 1.00 -4.43
N TYR A 253 -3.02 -0.15 -4.09
CA TYR A 253 -3.68 -0.36 -2.79
C TYR A 253 -2.72 -0.20 -1.62
N LEU A 254 -1.49 -0.72 -1.75
CA LEU A 254 -0.45 -0.55 -0.73
C LEU A 254 -0.03 0.92 -0.59
N GLY A 255 0.08 1.64 -1.71
CA GLY A 255 0.36 3.07 -1.74
C GLY A 255 -0.72 3.89 -1.02
N GLY A 256 -1.98 3.60 -1.29
CA GLY A 256 -3.12 4.21 -0.59
C GLY A 256 -3.04 3.98 0.91
N TYR A 257 -2.76 2.75 1.34
CA TYR A 257 -2.59 2.41 2.75
C TYR A 257 -1.44 3.20 3.41
N CYS A 258 -0.27 3.26 2.78
CA CYS A 258 0.89 4.00 3.30
C CYS A 258 0.63 5.52 3.38
N ILE A 259 -0.02 6.10 2.37
CA ILE A 259 -0.35 7.54 2.33
C ILE A 259 -1.37 7.88 3.43
N ASN A 260 -2.44 7.10 3.57
CA ASN A 260 -3.43 7.31 4.64
C ASN A 260 -2.79 7.23 6.03
N THR A 261 -1.88 6.28 6.23
CA THR A 261 -1.12 6.16 7.48
C THR A 261 -0.24 7.40 7.75
N ALA A 262 0.41 7.95 6.71
CA ALA A 262 1.21 9.17 6.85
C ALA A 262 0.34 10.38 7.26
N GLU A 263 -0.85 10.51 6.67
CA GLU A 263 -1.81 11.57 7.00
C GLU A 263 -2.34 11.43 8.45
N GLU A 264 -2.67 10.22 8.89
CA GLU A 264 -3.09 9.96 10.27
C GLU A 264 -2.00 10.32 11.30
N LEU A 265 -0.74 9.91 11.03
CA LEU A 265 0.41 10.26 11.86
C LEU A 265 0.65 11.77 11.94
N LYS A 266 0.46 12.49 10.85
CA LYS A 266 0.55 13.95 10.80
C LYS A 266 -0.52 14.61 11.67
N LEU A 267 -1.79 14.24 11.47
CA LEU A 267 -2.91 14.78 12.24
C LEU A 267 -2.72 14.56 13.76
N GLN A 268 -2.22 13.40 14.15
CA GLN A 268 -1.92 13.12 15.54
C GLN A 268 -0.81 14.02 16.10
N ARG A 269 0.28 14.21 15.34
CA ARG A 269 1.38 15.11 15.76
C ARG A 269 0.89 16.55 15.90
N GLU A 270 0.08 17.04 14.97
CA GLU A 270 -0.51 18.37 15.01
C GLU A 270 -1.49 18.50 16.19
N GLY A 271 -2.34 17.50 16.41
CA GLY A 271 -3.26 17.46 17.57
C GLY A 271 -2.53 17.41 18.92
N SER A 272 -1.48 16.62 19.02
CA SER A 272 -0.62 16.56 20.20
C SER A 272 0.11 17.90 20.43
N GLY A 273 0.66 18.49 19.37
CA GLY A 273 1.31 19.79 19.43
C GLY A 273 0.37 20.91 19.86
N SER A 274 -0.85 20.95 19.34
CA SER A 274 -1.88 21.91 19.73
C SER A 274 -2.28 21.76 21.19
N ARG A 275 -2.46 20.52 21.66
CA ARG A 275 -2.75 20.23 23.08
C ARG A 275 -1.63 20.68 24.00
N GLN A 276 -0.37 20.42 23.63
CA GLN A 276 0.79 20.86 24.42
C GLN A 276 0.92 22.39 24.44
N ALA A 277 0.63 23.08 23.34
CA ALA A 277 0.61 24.55 23.29
C ALA A 277 -0.49 25.13 24.19
N LEU A 278 -1.69 24.53 24.23
CA LEU A 278 -2.75 24.93 25.15
C LEU A 278 -2.37 24.75 26.63
N LEU A 279 -1.74 23.63 26.96
CA LEU A 279 -1.23 23.39 28.33
C LEU A 279 -0.16 24.39 28.69
N ALA A 280 0.70 24.81 27.75
CA ALA A 280 1.69 25.85 27.96
C ALA A 280 1.04 27.20 28.22
N LEU A 281 0.00 27.58 27.49
CA LEU A 281 -0.76 28.83 27.75
C LEU A 281 -1.41 28.83 29.13
N ASP A 282 -2.00 27.71 29.53
CA ASP A 282 -2.56 27.56 30.89
C ASP A 282 -1.47 27.66 31.98
N TYR A 283 -0.28 27.09 31.72
CA TYR A 283 0.85 27.22 32.64
C TYR A 283 1.35 28.65 32.74
N ILE A 284 1.44 29.40 31.64
CA ILE A 284 1.76 30.82 31.60
C ILE A 284 0.72 31.61 32.41
N GLU A 285 -0.58 31.36 32.17
CA GLU A 285 -1.69 32.02 32.87
C GLU A 285 -1.59 31.86 34.41
N LYS A 286 -1.23 30.68 34.88
CA LYS A 286 -1.12 30.36 36.30
C LYS A 286 0.18 30.86 36.95
N ASN A 287 1.24 31.10 36.16
CA ASN A 287 2.59 31.35 36.68
C ASN A 287 3.23 32.66 36.21
N TYR A 288 2.58 33.51 35.38
CA TYR A 288 3.17 34.71 34.82
C TYR A 288 3.79 35.66 35.83
N GLY A 289 3.25 35.69 37.10
CA GLY A 289 3.73 36.51 38.20
C GLY A 289 5.04 36.04 38.81
N LYS A 290 5.54 34.85 38.47
CA LYS A 290 6.85 34.38 38.96
C LYS A 290 7.96 34.97 38.10
N ALA A 291 8.89 35.71 38.73
CA ALA A 291 9.97 36.36 38.01
C ALA A 291 10.93 35.37 37.30
N GLU A 292 11.11 34.20 37.89
CA GLU A 292 11.94 33.10 37.40
C GLU A 292 11.34 32.32 36.23
N LEU A 293 10.05 32.53 35.90
CA LEU A 293 9.38 31.78 34.83
C LEU A 293 10.11 31.93 33.48
N ASN A 294 10.57 30.81 32.97
CA ASN A 294 11.34 30.72 31.74
C ASN A 294 10.88 29.53 30.90
N LEU A 295 11.41 29.46 29.68
CA LEU A 295 11.10 28.42 28.70
C LEU A 295 11.36 27.01 29.22
N GLN A 296 12.49 26.82 29.92
CA GLN A 296 12.90 25.50 30.40
C GLN A 296 11.88 24.95 31.41
N MET A 297 11.34 25.77 32.30
CA MET A 297 10.33 25.36 33.29
C MET A 297 9.04 24.84 32.58
N VAL A 298 8.64 25.46 31.48
CA VAL A 298 7.49 24.98 30.68
C VAL A 298 7.81 23.68 30.01
N CYS A 299 9.01 23.55 29.42
CA CYS A 299 9.46 22.33 28.80
C CYS A 299 9.54 21.15 29.76
N ASP A 300 10.06 21.39 30.99
CA ASP A 300 10.13 20.38 32.03
C ASP A 300 8.73 19.94 32.50
N TYR A 301 7.80 20.90 32.64
CA TYR A 301 6.39 20.60 32.97
C TYR A 301 5.69 19.75 31.89
N LEU A 302 5.96 20.03 30.62
CA LEU A 302 5.35 19.32 29.52
C LEU A 302 6.13 18.05 29.09
N ALA A 303 7.30 17.80 29.70
CA ALA A 303 8.22 16.71 29.34
C ALA A 303 8.63 16.70 27.88
N ILE A 304 8.93 17.87 27.29
CA ILE A 304 9.33 18.03 25.87
C ILE A 304 10.59 18.89 25.74
N SER A 305 11.29 18.73 24.59
CA SER A 305 12.49 19.52 24.33
C SER A 305 12.18 20.99 23.99
N PRO A 306 13.07 21.95 24.35
CA PRO A 306 12.90 23.37 24.02
C PRO A 306 12.73 23.65 22.52
N SER A 307 13.42 22.90 21.66
CA SER A 307 13.34 23.06 20.20
C SER A 307 11.95 22.66 19.68
N TYR A 308 11.45 21.50 20.11
CA TYR A 308 10.12 21.02 19.75
C TYR A 308 9.03 21.98 20.28
N PHE A 309 9.13 22.37 21.56
CA PHE A 309 8.21 23.33 22.17
C PHE A 309 8.12 24.64 21.37
N SER A 310 9.27 25.24 21.05
CA SER A 310 9.31 26.52 20.32
C SER A 310 8.59 26.45 18.98
N THR A 311 8.72 25.32 18.29
CA THR A 311 8.06 25.07 17.00
C THR A 311 6.54 24.95 17.16
N ILE A 312 6.06 24.05 18.04
CA ILE A 312 4.62 23.83 18.22
C ILE A 312 3.91 25.05 18.79
N PHE A 313 4.54 25.73 19.76
CA PHE A 313 3.98 26.90 20.43
C PHE A 313 3.81 28.07 19.44
N LYS A 314 4.85 28.36 18.62
CA LYS A 314 4.78 29.40 17.61
C LYS A 314 3.79 29.08 16.50
N ASN A 315 3.71 27.80 16.06
CA ASN A 315 2.75 27.38 15.05
C ASN A 315 1.32 27.53 15.53
N TYR A 316 1.05 27.27 16.82
CA TYR A 316 -0.28 27.34 17.39
C TYR A 316 -0.70 28.77 17.76
N THR A 317 0.21 29.56 18.40
CA THR A 317 -0.11 30.90 18.94
C THR A 317 0.24 32.04 18.00
N GLY A 318 1.08 31.81 16.99
CA GLY A 318 1.66 32.84 16.11
C GLY A 318 2.83 33.63 16.73
N GLU A 319 3.14 33.43 18.02
CA GLU A 319 4.14 34.17 18.77
C GLU A 319 5.12 33.25 19.53
N THR A 320 6.25 33.76 19.92
CA THR A 320 7.20 33.02 20.77
C THR A 320 6.73 32.99 22.25
N PHE A 321 7.28 32.05 23.02
CA PHE A 321 7.01 31.96 24.46
C PHE A 321 7.28 33.30 25.21
N VAL A 322 8.41 33.98 24.88
CA VAL A 322 8.80 35.25 25.51
C VAL A 322 7.81 36.36 25.15
N GLU A 323 7.37 36.42 23.90
CA GLU A 323 6.34 37.37 23.47
C GLU A 323 5.01 37.14 24.19
N SER A 324 4.56 35.88 24.23
CA SER A 324 3.31 35.51 24.93
C SER A 324 3.35 35.82 26.41
N LEU A 325 4.41 35.44 27.11
CA LEU A 325 4.61 35.76 28.54
C LEU A 325 4.63 37.27 28.76
N THR A 326 5.37 38.03 27.94
CA THR A 326 5.43 39.49 28.06
C THR A 326 4.09 40.14 27.86
N ARG A 327 3.35 39.71 26.81
CA ARG A 327 1.99 40.19 26.52
C ARG A 327 1.07 39.95 27.74
N LYS A 328 1.09 38.73 28.33
CA LYS A 328 0.27 38.40 29.47
C LYS A 328 0.60 39.26 30.70
N ARG A 329 1.90 39.48 30.98
CA ARG A 329 2.35 40.34 32.04
C ARG A 329 1.89 41.80 31.84
N MET A 330 1.94 42.31 30.57
CA MET A 330 1.47 43.68 30.29
C MET A 330 -0.05 43.80 30.44
N GLU A 331 -0.83 42.83 30.01
CA GLU A 331 -2.29 42.80 30.21
C GLU A 331 -2.63 42.92 31.69
N LYS A 332 -1.99 42.13 32.53
CA LYS A 332 -2.20 42.16 33.96
C LYS A 332 -1.70 43.45 34.61
N ALA A 333 -0.59 44.01 34.12
CA ALA A 333 -0.12 45.31 34.56
C ALA A 333 -1.13 46.45 34.26
N MET A 334 -1.72 46.45 33.09
CA MET A 334 -2.75 47.41 32.68
C MET A 334 -3.99 47.31 33.58
N GLU A 335 -4.44 46.08 33.87
CA GLU A 335 -5.55 45.85 34.81
C GLU A 335 -5.26 46.41 36.21
N LEU A 336 -4.05 46.16 36.77
CA LEU A 336 -3.65 46.64 38.09
C LEU A 336 -3.49 48.16 38.12
N LEU A 337 -2.92 48.76 37.07
CA LEU A 337 -2.77 50.22 36.96
C LEU A 337 -4.12 50.95 36.89
N ALA A 338 -5.11 50.34 36.22
CA ALA A 338 -6.45 50.90 36.08
C ALA A 338 -7.26 50.82 37.40
N HIS A 339 -7.19 49.67 38.09
CA HIS A 339 -8.12 49.35 39.21
C HIS A 339 -7.53 49.39 40.59
N THR A 340 -6.22 49.67 40.75
CA THR A 340 -5.56 49.72 42.07
C THR A 340 -4.71 50.97 42.26
N ASN A 341 -4.39 51.33 43.55
CA ASN A 341 -3.47 52.40 43.85
C ASN A 341 -2.06 51.93 44.17
N MET A 342 -1.69 50.74 43.67
CA MET A 342 -0.35 50.19 43.86
C MET A 342 0.71 51.05 43.17
N LYS A 343 1.92 51.06 43.75
CA LYS A 343 3.06 51.76 43.19
C LYS A 343 3.64 50.93 42.03
N ASN A 344 4.34 51.59 41.12
CA ASN A 344 4.87 50.93 39.90
C ASN A 344 5.80 49.74 40.23
N TYR A 345 6.59 49.82 41.33
CA TYR A 345 7.48 48.72 41.72
C TYR A 345 6.70 47.52 42.28
N GLU A 346 5.57 47.75 42.98
CA GLU A 346 4.70 46.70 43.48
C GLU A 346 3.99 45.98 42.33
N ILE A 347 3.57 46.74 41.31
CA ILE A 347 2.97 46.17 40.10
C ILE A 347 4.00 45.36 39.33
N ALA A 348 5.22 45.91 39.13
CA ALA A 348 6.31 45.19 38.46
C ALA A 348 6.59 43.83 39.10
N GLU A 349 6.74 43.79 40.43
CA GLU A 349 6.93 42.56 41.19
C GLU A 349 5.76 41.58 41.00
N ARG A 350 4.51 42.08 41.14
CA ARG A 350 3.31 41.27 41.05
C ARG A 350 3.07 40.62 39.70
N VAL A 351 3.52 41.30 38.64
CA VAL A 351 3.41 40.75 37.25
C VAL A 351 4.68 40.01 36.78
N GLY A 352 5.63 39.78 37.72
CA GLY A 352 6.79 38.90 37.45
C GLY A 352 8.01 39.61 36.84
N PHE A 353 8.15 40.92 37.01
CA PHE A 353 9.39 41.64 36.66
C PHE A 353 10.26 41.83 37.88
N ALA A 354 11.45 41.27 37.86
CA ALA A 354 12.43 41.43 38.92
C ALA A 354 12.98 42.87 39.04
N ASP A 355 13.03 43.60 37.90
CA ASP A 355 13.50 44.98 37.82
C ASP A 355 12.37 45.93 37.42
N PRO A 356 11.92 46.86 38.30
CA PRO A 356 10.90 47.87 37.98
C PRO A 356 11.29 48.84 36.85
N HIS A 357 12.58 49.05 36.64
CA HIS A 357 13.05 49.92 35.54
C HIS A 357 12.82 49.22 34.21
N TYR A 358 13.22 47.95 34.11
CA TYR A 358 12.96 47.13 32.90
C TYR A 358 11.46 46.99 32.64
N PHE A 359 10.65 46.78 33.67
CA PHE A 359 9.18 46.79 33.56
C PHE A 359 8.67 48.08 32.91
N SER A 360 9.14 49.27 33.35
CA SER A 360 8.67 50.53 32.82
C SER A 360 9.01 50.70 31.31
N ILE A 361 10.19 50.22 30.88
CA ILE A 361 10.62 50.23 29.48
C ILE A 361 9.74 49.26 28.66
N ALA A 362 9.55 48.04 29.13
CA ALA A 362 8.72 47.03 28.45
C ALA A 362 7.26 47.49 28.32
N PHE A 363 6.70 48.09 29.39
CA PHE A 363 5.36 48.61 29.39
C PHE A 363 5.16 49.76 28.39
N LYS A 364 6.11 50.69 28.35
CA LYS A 364 6.08 51.80 27.38
C LYS A 364 6.21 51.30 25.95
N LYS A 365 7.04 50.29 25.73
CA LYS A 365 7.16 49.64 24.41
C LYS A 365 5.85 48.95 23.97
N ALA A 366 5.16 48.32 24.87
CA ALA A 366 3.93 47.58 24.60
C ALA A 366 2.68 48.51 24.45
N THR A 367 2.63 49.63 25.20
CA THR A 367 1.40 50.45 25.30
C THR A 367 1.57 51.87 24.72
N GLY A 368 2.82 52.26 24.39
CA GLY A 368 3.16 53.63 23.96
C GLY A 368 3.24 54.63 25.10
N LYS A 369 2.89 54.29 26.34
CA LYS A 369 2.82 55.16 27.50
C LYS A 369 3.59 54.59 28.69
N THR A 370 4.11 55.47 29.54
CA THR A 370 4.69 55.00 30.81
C THR A 370 3.59 54.50 31.74
N PRO A 371 3.90 53.60 32.68
CA PRO A 371 2.91 53.13 33.66
C PRO A 371 2.19 54.24 34.43
N LYS A 372 2.90 55.34 34.76
CA LYS A 372 2.33 56.48 35.45
C LYS A 372 1.34 57.29 34.59
N GLU A 373 1.70 57.52 33.32
CA GLU A 373 0.83 58.17 32.32
C GLU A 373 -0.44 57.32 32.12
N TYR A 374 -0.30 56.03 31.91
CA TYR A 374 -1.42 55.10 31.70
C TYR A 374 -2.36 55.11 32.90
N ALA A 375 -1.86 54.98 34.13
CA ALA A 375 -2.65 55.01 35.34
C ALA A 375 -3.42 56.33 35.52
N ARG A 376 -2.80 57.48 35.17
CA ARG A 376 -3.47 58.78 35.25
C ARG A 376 -4.61 58.96 34.26
N GLU A 377 -4.48 58.42 33.08
CA GLU A 377 -5.53 58.50 32.08
C GLU A 377 -6.70 57.57 32.37
N THR A 378 -6.43 56.29 32.71
CA THR A 378 -7.46 55.30 32.94
C THR A 378 -8.27 55.48 34.20
N ARG A 379 -7.69 56.17 35.25
CA ARG A 379 -8.39 56.51 36.48
C ARG A 379 -9.20 57.81 36.45
N ARG A 380 -9.05 58.59 35.37
CA ARG A 380 -9.80 59.82 35.11
C ARG A 380 -11.12 59.60 34.33
N LEU A 381 -11.31 58.39 33.87
CA LEU A 381 -12.52 57.92 33.25
C LEU A 381 -13.37 57.14 34.27
#